data_cb73b5e19cbc54047fa4ee98da639714
#
_entry.id   cb73b5e19cbc54047fa4ee98da639714
#
_cell.length_a   1.000
_cell.length_b   1.000
_cell.length_c   1.000
_cell.angle_alpha   90.00
_cell.angle_beta   90.00
_cell.angle_gamma   90.00
#
_symmetry.space_group_name_H-M   'P 1'
#
loop_
_entity.id
_entity.type
_entity.pdbx_description
1 polymer ?
#
loop_
_entity_poly.entity_id
_entity_poly.type
_entity_poly.pdbx_seq_one_letter_code
_entity_poly.pdbx_strand_id
1 'polypeptide(L)'
;MKRTYIDANVLIAAFRGEEKVAERALKVLDDPDRALVVSDYLRLEVLPKPRFHNKQEEVEFMQAVFEGSAENLSTSSELTALALDMASKYDMTPIDALHVGAATVAGIDELVTMEKPTKPMCRVKEVKVVSIHSESEAAR
;
A
#
# COMPACT_ATOMS: atom_id res chain seq x y z
N MET A 1 11.42 13.36 -6.03
CA MET A 1 10.61 12.11 -6.13
C MET A 1 9.58 12.08 -5.02
N LYS A 2 8.37 11.65 -5.34
CA LYS A 2 7.34 11.44 -4.33
C LYS A 2 7.66 10.19 -3.53
N ARG A 3 7.57 10.29 -2.21
CA ARG A 3 7.61 9.12 -1.33
C ARG A 3 6.23 8.50 -1.31
N THR A 4 6.08 7.35 -1.96
CA THR A 4 4.79 6.70 -2.20
C THR A 4 4.68 5.40 -1.43
N TYR A 5 3.76 5.34 -0.47
CA TYR A 5 3.44 4.12 0.27
C TYR A 5 2.45 3.29 -0.55
N ILE A 6 2.70 1.99 -0.65
CA ILE A 6 1.90 1.08 -1.48
C ILE A 6 1.05 0.19 -0.60
N ASP A 7 -0.27 0.20 -0.82
CA ASP A 7 -1.18 -0.73 -0.17
C ASP A 7 -1.06 -2.14 -0.80
N ALA A 8 -1.35 -3.17 -0.03
CA ALA A 8 -1.23 -4.56 -0.47
C ALA A 8 -1.99 -4.85 -1.75
N ASN A 9 -3.20 -4.28 -1.89
CA ASN A 9 -4.03 -4.53 -3.06
C ASN A 9 -3.43 -4.00 -4.38
N VAL A 10 -2.53 -3.03 -4.31
CA VAL A 10 -1.79 -2.55 -5.49
C VAL A 10 -0.81 -3.63 -5.95
N LEU A 11 -0.07 -4.23 -5.03
CA LEU A 11 0.86 -5.31 -5.34
C LEU A 11 0.14 -6.55 -5.86
N ILE A 12 -0.97 -6.91 -5.23
CA ILE A 12 -1.77 -8.05 -5.64
C ILE A 12 -2.35 -7.81 -7.03
N ALA A 13 -2.87 -6.61 -7.30
CA ALA A 13 -3.39 -6.24 -8.61
C ALA A 13 -2.31 -6.29 -9.69
N ALA A 14 -1.10 -5.84 -9.38
CA ALA A 14 0.01 -5.87 -10.33
C ALA A 14 0.37 -7.29 -10.75
N PHE A 15 0.31 -8.24 -9.83
CA PHE A 15 0.66 -9.64 -10.11
C PHE A 15 -0.51 -10.47 -10.64
N ARG A 16 -1.71 -10.32 -10.05
CA ARG A 16 -2.88 -11.17 -10.33
C ARG A 16 -4.00 -10.52 -11.11
N GLY A 17 -3.97 -9.19 -11.26
CA GLY A 17 -5.07 -8.45 -11.86
C GLY A 17 -5.26 -8.76 -13.33
N GLU A 18 -6.48 -8.48 -13.83
CA GLU A 18 -6.74 -8.46 -15.25
C GLU A 18 -5.85 -7.40 -15.91
N GLU A 19 -5.65 -7.52 -17.21
CA GLU A 19 -4.71 -6.71 -17.97
C GLU A 19 -4.74 -5.21 -17.61
N LYS A 20 -5.90 -4.57 -17.68
CA LYS A 20 -6.03 -3.14 -17.40
C LYS A 20 -5.79 -2.78 -15.94
N VAL A 21 -6.21 -3.64 -15.04
CA VAL A 21 -6.02 -3.47 -13.60
C VAL A 21 -4.54 -3.59 -13.25
N ALA A 22 -3.89 -4.64 -13.79
CA ALA A 22 -2.45 -4.83 -13.59
C ALA A 22 -1.64 -3.67 -14.16
N GLU A 23 -2.02 -3.15 -15.34
CA GLU A 23 -1.34 -2.00 -15.95
C GLU A 23 -1.37 -0.75 -15.05
N ARG A 24 -2.53 -0.46 -14.45
CA ARG A 24 -2.63 0.69 -13.54
C ARG A 24 -1.72 0.54 -12.33
N ALA A 25 -1.70 -0.67 -11.75
CA ALA A 25 -0.85 -0.96 -10.60
C ALA A 25 0.63 -0.89 -10.99
N LEU A 26 1.02 -1.47 -12.12
CA LEU A 26 2.39 -1.46 -12.60
C LEU A 26 2.88 -0.05 -12.94
N LYS A 27 2.01 0.83 -13.42
CA LYS A 27 2.37 2.23 -13.65
C LYS A 27 2.85 2.93 -12.38
N VAL A 28 2.24 2.60 -11.25
CA VAL A 28 2.67 3.15 -9.96
C VAL A 28 4.02 2.56 -9.57
N LEU A 29 4.16 1.23 -9.68
CA LEU A 29 5.38 0.54 -9.26
C LEU A 29 6.59 0.90 -10.11
N ASP A 30 6.37 1.15 -11.40
CA ASP A 30 7.45 1.44 -12.36
C ASP A 30 7.67 2.93 -12.59
N ASP A 31 6.97 3.79 -11.88
CA ASP A 31 7.08 5.24 -12.06
C ASP A 31 8.44 5.74 -11.55
N PRO A 32 9.28 6.31 -12.45
CA PRO A 32 10.60 6.79 -12.03
C PRO A 32 10.55 8.01 -11.11
N ASP A 33 9.39 8.69 -11.05
CA ASP A 33 9.21 9.86 -10.18
C ASP A 33 8.68 9.49 -8.79
N ARG A 34 8.48 8.22 -8.52
CA ARG A 34 8.03 7.70 -7.21
C ARG A 34 9.13 6.90 -6.53
N ALA A 35 9.37 7.23 -5.27
CA ALA A 35 10.21 6.42 -4.39
C ALA A 35 9.28 5.53 -3.57
N LEU A 36 9.28 4.22 -3.83
CA LEU A 36 8.35 3.30 -3.19
C LEU A 36 8.73 3.08 -1.73
N VAL A 37 7.72 3.16 -0.87
CA VAL A 37 7.85 2.92 0.56
C VAL A 37 6.96 1.74 0.93
N VAL A 38 7.54 0.78 1.62
CA VAL A 38 6.88 -0.45 2.06
C VAL A 38 6.96 -0.57 3.57
N SER A 39 6.36 -1.61 4.14
CA SER A 39 6.37 -1.80 5.59
C SER A 39 6.38 -3.28 5.96
N ASP A 40 6.67 -3.55 7.23
CA ASP A 40 6.58 -4.91 7.77
C ASP A 40 5.15 -5.44 7.66
N TYR A 41 4.15 -4.56 7.80
CA TYR A 41 2.74 -4.94 7.66
C TYR A 41 2.40 -5.36 6.25
N LEU A 42 2.96 -4.67 5.26
CA LEU A 42 2.77 -5.03 3.86
C LEU A 42 3.36 -6.43 3.59
N ARG A 43 4.53 -6.72 4.16
CA ARG A 43 5.14 -8.05 4.06
C ARG A 43 4.23 -9.14 4.62
N LEU A 44 3.61 -8.87 5.78
CA LEU A 44 2.68 -9.80 6.42
C LEU A 44 1.44 -10.07 5.57
N GLU A 45 1.03 -9.13 4.75
CA GLU A 45 -0.13 -9.32 3.88
C GLU A 45 0.18 -10.09 2.59
N VAL A 46 1.35 -9.85 1.99
CA VAL A 46 1.59 -10.33 0.62
C VAL A 46 2.54 -11.52 0.51
N LEU A 47 3.30 -11.85 1.55
CA LEU A 47 4.27 -12.95 1.49
C LEU A 47 3.78 -14.30 2.05
N PRO A 48 3.07 -14.35 3.19
CA PRO A 48 2.76 -15.65 3.81
C PRO A 48 1.96 -16.61 2.95
N LYS A 49 0.86 -16.16 2.34
CA LYS A 49 0.01 -17.05 1.53
C LYS A 49 0.72 -17.61 0.31
N PRO A 50 1.40 -16.81 -0.52
CA PRO A 50 2.17 -17.35 -1.63
C PRO A 50 3.24 -18.34 -1.19
N ARG A 51 3.91 -18.07 -0.07
CA ARG A 51 4.90 -19.01 0.49
C ARG A 51 4.26 -20.32 0.90
N PHE A 52 3.13 -20.26 1.61
CA PHE A 52 2.42 -21.46 2.06
C PHE A 52 1.97 -22.32 0.89
N HIS A 53 1.47 -21.70 -0.19
CA HIS A 53 0.96 -22.42 -1.36
C HIS A 53 2.03 -22.68 -2.42
N ASN A 54 3.30 -22.42 -2.11
CA ASN A 54 4.44 -22.62 -3.03
C ASN A 54 4.26 -21.90 -4.37
N LYS A 55 3.73 -20.68 -4.33
CA LYS A 55 3.58 -19.81 -5.50
C LYS A 55 4.88 -19.05 -5.73
N GLN A 56 5.87 -19.74 -6.28
CA GLN A 56 7.22 -19.23 -6.41
C GLN A 56 7.32 -17.90 -7.17
N GLU A 57 6.61 -17.79 -8.29
CA GLU A 57 6.66 -16.57 -9.11
C GLU A 57 6.09 -15.36 -8.36
N GLU A 58 5.00 -15.57 -7.61
CA GLU A 58 4.40 -14.51 -6.82
C GLU A 58 5.32 -14.07 -5.68
N VAL A 59 5.96 -15.04 -4.98
CA VAL A 59 6.92 -14.74 -3.93
C VAL A 59 8.09 -13.93 -4.49
N GLU A 60 8.63 -14.32 -5.62
CA GLU A 60 9.74 -13.61 -6.27
C GLU A 60 9.34 -12.19 -6.68
N PHE A 61 8.14 -12.02 -7.22
CA PHE A 61 7.61 -10.71 -7.59
C PHE A 61 7.54 -9.79 -6.35
N MET A 62 6.92 -10.28 -5.27
CA MET A 62 6.78 -9.49 -4.04
C MET A 62 8.13 -9.14 -3.43
N GLN A 63 9.05 -10.10 -3.38
CA GLN A 63 10.39 -9.86 -2.85
C GLN A 63 11.15 -8.83 -3.69
N ALA A 64 11.01 -8.87 -5.01
CA ALA A 64 11.64 -7.89 -5.90
C ALA A 64 11.14 -6.47 -5.61
N VAL A 65 9.84 -6.31 -5.35
CA VAL A 65 9.28 -5.00 -4.98
C VAL A 65 9.90 -4.50 -3.67
N PHE A 66 9.98 -5.36 -2.65
CA PHE A 66 10.58 -4.98 -1.37
C PHE A 66 12.06 -4.62 -1.50
N GLU A 67 12.81 -5.39 -2.26
CA GLU A 67 14.24 -5.13 -2.48
C GLU A 67 14.48 -3.83 -3.24
N GLY A 68 13.60 -3.49 -4.18
CA GLY A 68 13.68 -2.27 -4.98
C GLY A 68 13.10 -1.04 -4.29
N SER A 69 12.48 -1.18 -3.12
CA SER A 69 11.87 -0.07 -2.42
C SER A 69 12.90 0.85 -1.77
N ALA A 70 12.57 2.14 -1.67
CA ALA A 70 13.46 3.14 -1.08
C ALA A 70 13.49 3.07 0.46
N GLU A 71 12.38 2.69 1.09
CA GLU A 71 12.24 2.66 2.55
C GLU A 71 11.37 1.48 2.96
N ASN A 72 11.67 0.90 4.11
CA ASN A 72 10.82 -0.08 4.77
C ASN A 72 10.47 0.45 6.17
N LEU A 73 9.18 0.61 6.44
CA LEU A 73 8.69 1.12 7.71
C LEU A 73 8.45 -0.02 8.69
N SER A 74 9.00 0.13 9.88
CA SER A 74 8.85 -0.85 10.97
C SER A 74 7.86 -0.35 12.01
N THR A 75 7.40 -1.25 12.86
CA THR A 75 6.47 -0.91 13.92
C THR A 75 7.12 -0.03 15.00
N SER A 76 6.28 0.75 15.69
CA SER A 76 6.68 1.53 16.86
C SER A 76 5.46 1.71 17.76
N SER A 77 5.68 2.06 19.02
CA SER A 77 4.57 2.35 19.93
C SER A 77 3.79 3.58 19.47
N GLU A 78 4.46 4.57 18.89
CA GLU A 78 3.82 5.75 18.31
C GLU A 78 2.87 5.35 17.18
N LEU A 79 3.33 4.49 16.27
CA LEU A 79 2.53 4.02 15.16
C LEU A 79 1.29 3.26 15.63
N THR A 80 1.47 2.35 16.61
CA THR A 80 0.36 1.57 17.14
C THR A 80 -0.70 2.46 17.80
N ALA A 81 -0.28 3.46 18.57
CA ALA A 81 -1.20 4.41 19.21
C ALA A 81 -1.97 5.23 18.17
N LEU A 82 -1.28 5.71 17.13
CA LEU A 82 -1.91 6.45 16.05
C LEU A 82 -2.90 5.58 15.27
N ALA A 83 -2.53 4.33 14.99
CA ALA A 83 -3.41 3.39 14.29
C ALA A 83 -4.70 3.14 15.08
N LEU A 84 -4.60 3.02 16.40
CA LEU A 84 -5.78 2.87 17.26
C LEU A 84 -6.70 4.08 17.12
N ASP A 85 -6.15 5.29 17.19
CA ASP A 85 -6.92 6.52 17.06
C ASP A 85 -7.58 6.63 15.68
N MET A 86 -6.85 6.32 14.62
CA MET A 86 -7.34 6.41 13.25
C MET A 86 -8.41 5.36 12.95
N ALA A 87 -8.24 4.13 13.45
CA ALA A 87 -9.25 3.09 13.31
C ALA A 87 -10.55 3.50 13.98
N SER A 88 -10.45 4.15 15.15
CA SER A 88 -11.62 4.63 15.91
C SER A 88 -12.30 5.80 15.21
N LYS A 89 -11.51 6.72 14.66
CA LYS A 89 -12.02 7.95 14.02
C LYS A 89 -12.68 7.68 12.67
N TYR A 90 -12.12 6.76 11.87
CA TYR A 90 -12.56 6.52 10.50
C TYR A 90 -13.23 5.17 10.27
N ASP A 91 -13.42 4.38 11.33
CA ASP A 91 -13.99 3.02 11.24
C ASP A 91 -13.19 2.12 10.27
N MET A 92 -11.88 2.14 10.42
CA MET A 92 -10.99 1.30 9.59
C MET A 92 -10.71 -0.04 10.25
N THR A 93 -10.41 -1.04 9.40
CA THR A 93 -9.89 -2.32 9.90
C THR A 93 -8.51 -2.12 10.52
N PRO A 94 -8.07 -3.02 11.41
CA PRO A 94 -6.74 -2.89 12.03
C PRO A 94 -5.60 -2.76 11.02
N ILE A 95 -5.60 -3.57 9.95
CA ILE A 95 -4.50 -3.54 8.98
C ILE A 95 -4.50 -2.25 8.16
N ASP A 96 -5.67 -1.77 7.77
CA ASP A 96 -5.77 -0.49 7.06
C ASP A 96 -5.28 0.66 7.95
N ALA A 97 -5.65 0.63 9.23
CA ALA A 97 -5.20 1.64 10.19
C ALA A 97 -3.67 1.60 10.38
N LEU A 98 -3.07 0.41 10.36
CA LEU A 98 -1.62 0.27 10.47
C LEU A 98 -0.92 0.85 9.23
N HIS A 99 -1.45 0.63 8.04
CA HIS A 99 -0.90 1.21 6.82
C HIS A 99 -0.99 2.74 6.84
N VAL A 100 -2.16 3.26 7.14
CA VAL A 100 -2.37 4.73 7.20
C VAL A 100 -1.53 5.34 8.31
N GLY A 101 -1.46 4.67 9.48
CA GLY A 101 -0.63 5.10 10.59
C GLY A 101 0.85 5.14 10.23
N ALA A 102 1.35 4.10 9.58
CA ALA A 102 2.74 4.03 9.14
C ALA A 102 3.07 5.17 8.16
N ALA A 103 2.21 5.38 7.17
CA ALA A 103 2.37 6.45 6.20
C ALA A 103 2.38 7.82 6.87
N THR A 104 1.50 8.02 7.84
CA THR A 104 1.38 9.30 8.57
C THR A 104 2.62 9.57 9.43
N VAL A 105 3.05 8.58 10.22
CA VAL A 105 4.23 8.73 11.10
C VAL A 105 5.48 9.02 10.27
N ALA A 106 5.63 8.37 9.12
CA ALA A 106 6.79 8.55 8.26
C ALA A 106 6.73 9.81 7.39
N GLY A 107 5.62 10.55 7.40
CA GLY A 107 5.48 11.77 6.60
C GLY A 107 5.50 11.49 5.10
N ILE A 108 4.86 10.40 4.67
CA ILE A 108 4.81 9.99 3.27
C ILE A 108 4.01 10.99 2.43
N ASP A 109 4.42 11.23 1.20
CA ASP A 109 3.73 12.17 0.31
C ASP A 109 2.38 11.66 -0.15
N GLU A 110 2.25 10.37 -0.43
CA GLU A 110 0.98 9.76 -0.85
C GLU A 110 0.94 8.28 -0.51
N LEU A 111 -0.26 7.78 -0.21
CA LEU A 111 -0.55 6.35 -0.06
C LEU A 111 -1.42 5.94 -1.24
N VAL A 112 -0.96 4.99 -2.06
CA VAL A 112 -1.71 4.52 -3.23
C VAL A 112 -2.42 3.22 -2.91
N THR A 113 -3.71 3.14 -3.25
CA THR A 113 -4.56 1.99 -2.98
C THR A 113 -5.47 1.68 -4.17
N MET A 114 -5.89 0.42 -4.29
CA MET A 114 -6.93 -0.02 -5.23
C MET A 114 -8.33 0.10 -4.62
N GLU A 115 -8.44 0.50 -3.36
CA GLU A 115 -9.75 0.68 -2.72
C GLU A 115 -10.56 1.76 -3.41
N LYS A 116 -11.89 1.59 -3.42
CA LYS A 116 -12.81 2.62 -3.93
C LYS A 116 -12.68 3.89 -3.10
N PRO A 117 -12.83 5.08 -3.73
CA PRO A 117 -12.71 6.35 -3.00
C PRO A 117 -13.69 6.51 -1.82
N THR A 118 -14.77 5.73 -1.80
CA THR A 118 -15.78 5.75 -0.74
C THR A 118 -15.38 4.97 0.52
N LYS A 119 -14.30 4.18 0.45
CA LYS A 119 -13.84 3.39 1.59
C LYS A 119 -13.23 4.27 2.70
N PRO A 120 -13.32 3.83 3.98
CA PRO A 120 -12.81 4.63 5.10
C PRO A 120 -11.36 5.10 4.92
N MET A 121 -10.47 4.23 4.43
CA MET A 121 -9.09 4.58 4.18
C MET A 121 -8.94 5.81 3.28
N CYS A 122 -9.80 5.95 2.28
CA CYS A 122 -9.74 7.05 1.32
C CYS A 122 -10.30 8.36 1.87
N ARG A 123 -10.90 8.35 3.06
CA ARG A 123 -11.49 9.53 3.71
C ARG A 123 -10.58 10.18 4.74
N VAL A 124 -9.43 9.57 5.03
CA VAL A 124 -8.49 10.12 6.01
C VAL A 124 -7.90 11.45 5.53
N LYS A 125 -7.59 12.34 6.48
CA LYS A 125 -7.02 13.65 6.19
C LYS A 125 -5.55 13.75 6.58
N GLU A 126 -5.07 12.81 7.36
CA GLU A 126 -3.72 12.82 7.93
C GLU A 126 -2.64 12.53 6.89
N VAL A 127 -3.00 11.81 5.82
CA VAL A 127 -2.11 11.52 4.70
C VAL A 127 -2.93 11.56 3.41
N LYS A 128 -2.30 11.96 2.31
CA LYS A 128 -2.97 11.96 1.00
C LYS A 128 -3.13 10.51 0.53
N VAL A 129 -4.36 10.06 0.33
CA VAL A 129 -4.66 8.72 -0.22
C VAL A 129 -5.11 8.87 -1.66
N VAL A 130 -4.45 8.14 -2.55
CA VAL A 130 -4.73 8.15 -3.99
C VAL A 130 -5.31 6.80 -4.37
N SER A 131 -6.59 6.78 -4.77
CA SER A 131 -7.24 5.58 -5.26
C SER A 131 -6.96 5.42 -6.75
N ILE A 132 -6.50 4.23 -7.13
CA ILE A 132 -6.34 3.87 -8.54
C ILE A 132 -7.33 2.75 -8.92
N HIS A 133 -8.49 2.74 -8.25
CA HIS A 133 -9.54 1.77 -8.49
C HIS A 133 -10.03 1.77 -9.94
N SER A 134 -10.06 2.95 -10.58
CA SER A 134 -10.41 3.11 -11.99
C SER A 134 -9.41 4.01 -12.70
N GLU A 135 -9.44 4.00 -14.05
CA GLU A 135 -8.53 4.85 -14.83
C GLU A 135 -8.74 6.34 -14.58
N SER A 136 -10.00 6.78 -14.42
CA SER A 136 -10.31 8.17 -14.13
C SER A 136 -9.80 8.60 -12.76
N GLU A 137 -9.85 7.71 -11.78
CA GLU A 137 -9.31 7.94 -10.44
C GLU A 137 -7.79 7.96 -10.45
N ALA A 138 -7.18 7.02 -11.19
CA ALA A 138 -5.72 6.93 -11.31
C ALA A 138 -5.11 8.16 -11.99
N ALA A 139 -5.85 8.84 -12.86
CA ALA A 139 -5.40 10.02 -13.58
C ALA A 139 -5.38 11.29 -12.69
N ARG A 140 -6.03 11.24 -11.54
CA ARG A 140 -6.03 12.35 -10.58
C ARG A 140 -4.71 12.40 -9.83
#